data_38989aea5ea11677eb01b86c627fdd41
#
_entry.id   38989aea5ea11677eb01b86c627fdd41
#
_cell.length_a   1.000
_cell.length_b   1.000
_cell.length_c   1.000
_cell.angle_alpha   90.00
_cell.angle_beta   90.00
_cell.angle_gamma   90.00
#
_symmetry.space_group_name_H-M   'P 1'
#
loop_
_entity.id
_entity.type
_entity.pdbx_description
1 polymer ?
#
loop_
_entity_poly.entity_id
_entity_poly.type
_entity_poly.pdbx_seq_one_letter_code
_entity_poly.pdbx_strand_id
1 'polypeptide(L)'
;MTNSEVKGTLARLLATENLTVEHRKVSTASFDVNNRVLILPIWKNASSIVYDLLVGHEVGHALYTPNIPVDAPKAFVNVIEDVRIERMMKQTYPGLKKSFFEGYKELWDQDFFGVKYTDNLDTIPFIDRINLYFKGNNTINFTPEEQVYVDAAERTKSFDDVEKLAIELYQYAQDKEDAKEESNDVDVPSPKFDQSQSGDSEEEVQFEPTSSDDYEDQDQDCLLYTSPSPRDS
;
A
#
# COMPACT_ATOMS: atom_id res chain seq x y z
N MET A 1 0.03 -32.45 -7.77
CA MET A 1 0.34 -31.25 -6.94
C MET A 1 -0.81 -30.28 -7.07
N THR A 2 -1.31 -29.77 -5.99
CA THR A 2 -2.29 -28.68 -5.99
C THR A 2 -1.61 -27.37 -6.40
N ASN A 3 -2.36 -26.37 -6.86
CA ASN A 3 -1.81 -25.07 -7.22
C ASN A 3 -1.05 -24.44 -6.02
N SER A 4 -1.58 -24.63 -4.82
CA SER A 4 -0.99 -24.20 -3.56
C SER A 4 0.41 -24.82 -3.30
N GLU A 5 0.59 -26.11 -3.52
CA GLU A 5 1.89 -26.80 -3.33
C GLU A 5 2.95 -26.29 -4.32
N VAL A 6 2.52 -26.02 -5.56
CA VAL A 6 3.40 -25.46 -6.60
C VAL A 6 3.88 -24.05 -6.21
N LYS A 7 2.99 -23.21 -5.70
CA LYS A 7 3.35 -21.83 -5.27
C LYS A 7 4.24 -21.84 -4.02
N GLY A 8 3.99 -22.74 -3.08
CA GLY A 8 4.88 -22.94 -1.94
C GLY A 8 6.29 -23.41 -2.34
N THR A 9 6.38 -24.26 -3.34
CA THR A 9 7.68 -24.70 -3.89
C THR A 9 8.39 -23.54 -4.60
N LEU A 10 7.66 -22.75 -5.40
CA LEU A 10 8.21 -21.56 -6.07
C LEU A 10 8.78 -20.58 -5.04
N ALA A 11 8.04 -20.28 -3.97
CA ALA A 11 8.50 -19.37 -2.92
C ALA A 11 9.85 -19.81 -2.31
N ARG A 12 9.97 -21.08 -1.95
CA ARG A 12 11.22 -21.63 -1.38
C ARG A 12 12.39 -21.62 -2.35
N LEU A 13 12.12 -21.88 -3.63
CA LEU A 13 13.16 -21.84 -4.66
C LEU A 13 13.65 -20.42 -4.90
N LEU A 14 12.75 -19.44 -4.97
CA LEU A 14 13.11 -18.02 -5.16
C LEU A 14 13.84 -17.46 -3.94
N ALA A 15 13.35 -17.76 -2.74
CA ALA A 15 13.95 -17.28 -1.50
C ALA A 15 15.31 -17.90 -1.17
N THR A 16 15.71 -18.98 -1.88
CA THR A 16 16.94 -19.75 -1.61
C THR A 16 17.04 -20.27 -0.16
N GLU A 17 15.91 -20.33 0.55
CA GLU A 17 15.78 -20.81 1.91
C GLU A 17 14.47 -21.60 2.10
N ASN A 18 14.38 -22.33 3.22
CA ASN A 18 13.20 -23.13 3.53
C ASN A 18 12.14 -22.29 4.27
N LEU A 19 11.44 -21.42 3.55
CA LEU A 19 10.32 -20.65 4.08
C LEU A 19 9.16 -21.55 4.50
N THR A 20 8.49 -21.19 5.59
CA THR A 20 7.17 -21.72 5.90
C THR A 20 6.14 -20.96 5.04
N VAL A 21 5.36 -21.69 4.23
CA VAL A 21 4.33 -21.08 3.37
C VAL A 21 2.97 -21.54 3.84
N GLU A 22 2.14 -20.59 4.22
CA GLU A 22 0.80 -20.82 4.72
C GLU A 22 -0.25 -20.16 3.80
N HIS A 23 -1.40 -20.82 3.64
CA HIS A 23 -2.54 -20.28 2.94
C HIS A 23 -3.63 -19.95 3.94
N ARG A 24 -4.00 -18.67 4.03
CA ARG A 24 -4.97 -18.16 5.00
C ARG A 24 -6.09 -17.36 4.33
N LYS A 25 -7.21 -17.18 5.01
CA LYS A 25 -8.29 -16.28 4.58
C LYS A 25 -7.94 -14.85 5.00
N VAL A 26 -7.10 -14.20 4.22
CA VAL A 26 -6.62 -12.84 4.42
C VAL A 26 -6.88 -12.00 3.16
N SER A 27 -6.87 -10.69 3.29
CA SER A 27 -7.14 -9.75 2.19
C SER A 27 -6.00 -9.66 1.19
N THR A 28 -4.75 -9.86 1.64
CA THR A 28 -3.55 -9.80 0.80
C THR A 28 -2.51 -10.79 1.28
N ALA A 29 -1.42 -10.96 0.53
CA ALA A 29 -0.24 -11.69 0.96
C ALA A 29 0.54 -10.88 1.99
N SER A 30 1.36 -11.56 2.80
CA SER A 30 2.28 -10.92 3.73
C SER A 30 3.44 -11.84 4.08
N PHE A 31 4.57 -11.24 4.47
CA PHE A 31 5.74 -11.96 4.92
C PHE A 31 6.11 -11.57 6.36
N ASP A 32 6.07 -12.54 7.26
CA ASP A 32 6.57 -12.38 8.62
C ASP A 32 8.09 -12.56 8.62
N VAL A 33 8.80 -11.45 8.77
CA VAL A 33 10.26 -11.39 8.73
C VAL A 33 10.88 -12.12 9.91
N ASN A 34 10.25 -12.09 11.09
CA ASN A 34 10.77 -12.71 12.31
C ASN A 34 10.67 -14.23 12.26
N ASN A 35 9.49 -14.74 11.89
CA ASN A 35 9.21 -16.17 11.89
C ASN A 35 9.50 -16.83 10.53
N ARG A 36 9.86 -16.05 9.51
CA ARG A 36 10.12 -16.50 8.15
C ARG A 36 8.92 -17.24 7.56
N VAL A 37 7.71 -16.68 7.75
CA VAL A 37 6.45 -17.26 7.30
C VAL A 37 5.88 -16.39 6.18
N LEU A 38 5.69 -16.98 5.00
CA LEU A 38 4.96 -16.39 3.87
C LEU A 38 3.50 -16.78 4.00
N ILE A 39 2.62 -15.80 4.13
CA ILE A 39 1.17 -15.97 4.14
C ILE A 39 0.62 -15.59 2.77
N LEU A 40 -0.08 -16.52 2.12
CA LEU A 40 -0.75 -16.31 0.85
C LEU A 40 -2.28 -16.34 1.05
N PRO A 41 -3.02 -15.43 0.43
CA PRO A 41 -4.47 -15.40 0.53
C PRO A 41 -5.11 -16.61 -0.16
N ILE A 42 -6.28 -17.03 0.34
CA ILE A 42 -7.12 -18.01 -0.34
C ILE A 42 -8.21 -17.25 -1.13
N TRP A 43 -7.88 -16.86 -2.35
CA TRP A 43 -8.80 -16.17 -3.24
C TRP A 43 -9.47 -17.15 -4.23
N LYS A 44 -10.76 -16.97 -4.48
CA LYS A 44 -11.50 -17.83 -5.39
C LYS A 44 -11.23 -17.54 -6.87
N ASN A 45 -10.93 -16.27 -7.19
CA ASN A 45 -10.90 -15.78 -8.56
C ASN A 45 -9.51 -15.32 -9.01
N ALA A 46 -8.47 -15.45 -8.17
CA ALA A 46 -7.11 -15.06 -8.56
C ALA A 46 -6.48 -16.09 -9.49
N SER A 47 -5.91 -15.62 -10.57
CA SER A 47 -5.17 -16.46 -11.51
C SER A 47 -3.85 -16.97 -10.91
N SER A 48 -3.25 -17.95 -11.58
CA SER A 48 -1.90 -18.41 -11.24
C SER A 48 -0.87 -17.29 -11.32
N ILE A 49 -1.07 -16.32 -12.22
CA ILE A 49 -0.16 -15.18 -12.44
C ILE A 49 -0.20 -14.21 -11.26
N VAL A 50 -1.38 -13.92 -10.72
CA VAL A 50 -1.52 -13.11 -9.50
C VAL A 50 -0.78 -13.77 -8.34
N TYR A 51 -0.92 -15.08 -8.16
CA TYR A 51 -0.15 -15.78 -7.12
C TYR A 51 1.36 -15.75 -7.36
N ASP A 52 1.84 -15.81 -8.61
CA ASP A 52 3.26 -15.66 -8.91
C ASP A 52 3.77 -14.26 -8.59
N LEU A 53 2.95 -13.23 -8.84
CA LEU A 53 3.23 -11.86 -8.43
C LEU A 53 3.34 -11.77 -6.91
N LEU A 54 2.31 -12.25 -6.17
CA LEU A 54 2.30 -12.21 -4.71
C LEU A 54 3.51 -12.94 -4.10
N VAL A 55 3.80 -14.15 -4.59
CA VAL A 55 5.00 -14.90 -4.15
C VAL A 55 6.27 -14.13 -4.45
N GLY A 56 6.39 -13.55 -5.66
CA GLY A 56 7.56 -12.76 -6.05
C GLY A 56 7.75 -11.53 -5.18
N HIS A 57 6.67 -10.84 -4.84
CA HIS A 57 6.68 -9.67 -3.97
C HIS A 57 7.14 -10.03 -2.55
N GLU A 58 6.47 -10.99 -1.90
CA GLU A 58 6.77 -11.36 -0.51
C GLU A 58 8.15 -12.02 -0.36
N VAL A 59 8.59 -12.80 -1.35
CA VAL A 59 9.97 -13.29 -1.39
C VAL A 59 10.97 -12.15 -1.56
N GLY A 60 10.60 -11.08 -2.24
CA GLY A 60 11.39 -9.85 -2.29
C GLY A 60 11.66 -9.29 -0.89
N HIS A 61 10.64 -9.20 -0.04
CA HIS A 61 10.82 -8.82 1.36
C HIS A 61 11.70 -9.83 2.12
N ALA A 62 11.47 -11.13 1.91
CA ALA A 62 12.28 -12.17 2.55
C ALA A 62 13.79 -12.05 2.24
N LEU A 63 14.13 -11.67 1.01
CA LEU A 63 15.52 -11.59 0.55
C LEU A 63 16.18 -10.25 0.86
N TYR A 64 15.44 -9.15 0.79
CA TYR A 64 16.04 -7.83 0.68
C TYR A 64 15.66 -6.86 1.81
N THR A 65 14.55 -7.10 2.51
CA THR A 65 14.12 -6.23 3.61
C THR A 65 14.78 -6.67 4.92
N PRO A 66 15.58 -5.82 5.57
CA PRO A 66 16.21 -6.17 6.84
C PRO A 66 15.20 -6.09 7.99
N ASN A 67 15.38 -6.96 8.99
CA ASN A 67 14.62 -6.92 10.23
C ASN A 67 15.31 -5.98 11.24
N ILE A 68 15.12 -4.67 11.04
CA ILE A 68 15.68 -3.64 11.91
C ILE A 68 14.59 -2.62 12.28
N PRO A 69 14.68 -1.96 13.44
CA PRO A 69 13.83 -0.84 13.77
C PRO A 69 13.96 0.28 12.72
N VAL A 70 12.86 0.96 12.43
CA VAL A 70 12.79 2.06 11.45
C VAL A 70 12.19 3.27 12.13
N ASP A 71 12.85 4.44 11.99
CA ASP A 71 12.38 5.71 12.57
C ASP A 71 11.39 6.46 11.66
N ALA A 72 11.29 6.07 10.38
CA ALA A 72 10.37 6.67 9.42
C ALA A 72 8.95 6.07 9.54
N PRO A 73 7.89 6.81 9.12
CA PRO A 73 6.52 6.31 9.11
C PRO A 73 6.38 5.03 8.25
N LYS A 74 5.87 3.97 8.86
CA LYS A 74 5.80 2.62 8.23
C LYS A 74 5.13 2.63 6.85
N ALA A 75 4.05 3.40 6.67
CA ALA A 75 3.34 3.47 5.39
C ALA A 75 4.24 3.97 4.26
N PHE A 76 5.08 4.98 4.52
CA PHE A 76 6.01 5.52 3.53
C PHE A 76 7.15 4.54 3.25
N VAL A 77 7.71 3.93 4.31
CA VAL A 77 8.75 2.90 4.17
C VAL A 77 8.26 1.74 3.33
N ASN A 78 7.05 1.23 3.60
CA ASN A 78 6.48 0.10 2.87
C ASN A 78 6.38 0.40 1.36
N VAL A 79 5.83 1.56 0.98
CA VAL A 79 5.68 1.92 -0.44
C VAL A 79 7.05 1.99 -1.14
N ILE A 80 8.03 2.66 -0.53
CA ILE A 80 9.35 2.83 -1.17
C ILE A 80 10.13 1.52 -1.17
N GLU A 81 9.98 0.71 -0.13
CA GLU A 81 10.58 -0.63 -0.07
C GLU A 81 10.00 -1.56 -1.13
N ASP A 82 8.67 -1.53 -1.33
CA ASP A 82 8.00 -2.28 -2.40
C ASP A 82 8.63 -1.96 -3.77
N VAL A 83 8.82 -0.67 -4.07
CA VAL A 83 9.47 -0.24 -5.32
C VAL A 83 10.86 -0.84 -5.45
N ARG A 84 11.66 -0.79 -4.38
CA ARG A 84 13.03 -1.30 -4.36
C ARG A 84 13.08 -2.82 -4.53
N ILE A 85 12.34 -3.56 -3.71
CA ILE A 85 12.40 -5.03 -3.71
C ILE A 85 11.85 -5.61 -5.02
N GLU A 86 10.77 -5.06 -5.54
CA GLU A 86 10.21 -5.53 -6.81
C GLU A 86 11.16 -5.31 -7.98
N ARG A 87 11.85 -4.16 -8.00
CA ARG A 87 12.89 -3.91 -9.00
C ARG A 87 14.00 -4.93 -8.88
N MET A 88 14.48 -5.21 -7.66
CA MET A 88 15.52 -6.21 -7.41
C MET A 88 15.07 -7.62 -7.82
N MET A 89 13.84 -8.00 -7.48
CA MET A 89 13.26 -9.28 -7.90
C MET A 89 13.18 -9.40 -9.43
N LYS A 90 12.72 -8.35 -10.11
CA LYS A 90 12.64 -8.31 -11.58
C LYS A 90 14.02 -8.33 -12.27
N GLN A 91 15.07 -7.87 -11.59
CA GLN A 91 16.46 -7.95 -12.07
C GLN A 91 17.06 -9.34 -11.82
N THR A 92 16.90 -9.89 -10.62
CA THR A 92 17.45 -11.18 -10.22
C THR A 92 16.73 -12.33 -10.93
N TYR A 93 15.41 -12.22 -11.09
CA TYR A 93 14.55 -13.23 -11.71
C TYR A 93 13.77 -12.64 -12.89
N PRO A 94 14.39 -12.47 -14.07
CA PRO A 94 13.76 -11.81 -15.23
C PRO A 94 12.42 -12.44 -15.66
N GLY A 95 12.21 -13.72 -15.38
CA GLY A 95 10.94 -14.43 -15.64
C GLY A 95 9.75 -13.86 -14.87
N LEU A 96 9.99 -13.23 -13.70
CA LEU A 96 8.93 -12.60 -12.91
C LEU A 96 8.40 -11.30 -13.52
N LYS A 97 9.12 -10.65 -14.43
CA LYS A 97 8.68 -9.41 -15.08
C LYS A 97 7.27 -9.54 -15.68
N LYS A 98 7.01 -10.67 -16.32
CA LYS A 98 5.71 -10.98 -16.92
C LYS A 98 4.64 -11.14 -15.81
N SER A 99 4.97 -11.88 -14.75
CA SER A 99 4.02 -12.11 -13.65
C SER A 99 3.67 -10.81 -12.92
N PHE A 100 4.65 -9.93 -12.70
CA PHE A 100 4.39 -8.60 -12.13
C PHE A 100 3.49 -7.75 -13.04
N PHE A 101 3.80 -7.69 -14.33
CA PHE A 101 3.02 -6.88 -15.27
C PHE A 101 1.57 -7.39 -15.44
N GLU A 102 1.39 -8.68 -15.75
CA GLU A 102 0.07 -9.26 -15.98
C GLU A 102 -0.72 -9.41 -14.67
N GLY A 103 -0.05 -9.72 -13.56
CA GLY A 103 -0.68 -9.85 -12.25
C GLY A 103 -1.22 -8.52 -11.73
N TYR A 104 -0.45 -7.44 -11.82
CA TYR A 104 -0.96 -6.11 -11.46
C TYR A 104 -2.10 -5.67 -12.37
N LYS A 105 -2.00 -5.93 -13.68
CA LYS A 105 -3.10 -5.66 -14.59
C LYS A 105 -4.38 -6.38 -14.18
N GLU A 106 -4.29 -7.66 -13.82
CA GLU A 106 -5.45 -8.44 -13.34
C GLU A 106 -6.02 -7.86 -12.02
N LEU A 107 -5.16 -7.44 -11.08
CA LEU A 107 -5.59 -6.81 -9.84
C LEU A 107 -6.32 -5.48 -10.10
N TRP A 108 -5.85 -4.67 -11.06
CA TRP A 108 -6.54 -3.47 -11.51
C TRP A 108 -7.91 -3.79 -12.12
N ASP A 109 -7.98 -4.78 -13.01
CA ASP A 109 -9.22 -5.21 -13.65
C ASP A 109 -10.27 -5.73 -12.64
N GLN A 110 -9.81 -6.24 -11.49
CA GLN A 110 -10.64 -6.73 -10.37
C GLN A 110 -10.96 -5.66 -9.30
N ASP A 111 -10.60 -4.40 -9.53
CA ASP A 111 -10.78 -3.29 -8.58
C ASP A 111 -10.13 -3.55 -7.20
N PHE A 112 -9.01 -4.27 -7.18
CA PHE A 112 -8.30 -4.62 -5.95
C PHE A 112 -7.84 -3.39 -5.16
N PHE A 113 -7.40 -2.35 -5.86
CA PHE A 113 -6.89 -1.12 -5.26
C PHE A 113 -8.00 -0.15 -4.81
N GLY A 114 -9.28 -0.45 -5.11
CA GLY A 114 -10.42 0.40 -4.75
C GLY A 114 -10.51 1.72 -5.53
N VAL A 115 -9.70 1.85 -6.56
CA VAL A 115 -9.68 2.98 -7.51
C VAL A 115 -9.55 2.46 -8.93
N LYS A 116 -10.13 3.18 -9.90
CA LYS A 116 -10.06 2.80 -11.33
C LYS A 116 -9.06 3.65 -12.07
N TYR A 117 -8.58 3.16 -13.22
CA TYR A 117 -7.72 3.94 -14.12
C TYR A 117 -8.35 5.26 -14.59
N THR A 118 -9.70 5.32 -14.61
CA THR A 118 -10.46 6.50 -15.05
C THR A 118 -10.75 7.48 -13.93
N ASP A 119 -10.45 7.15 -12.68
CA ASP A 119 -10.70 8.03 -11.55
C ASP A 119 -9.69 9.18 -11.54
N ASN A 120 -10.12 10.34 -11.02
CA ASN A 120 -9.18 11.42 -10.76
C ASN A 120 -8.36 11.09 -9.51
N LEU A 121 -7.11 10.69 -9.72
CA LEU A 121 -6.18 10.30 -8.66
C LEU A 121 -5.38 11.47 -8.08
N ASP A 122 -5.60 12.71 -8.56
CA ASP A 122 -4.89 13.90 -8.06
C ASP A 122 -5.30 14.27 -6.63
N THR A 123 -6.44 13.73 -6.17
CA THR A 123 -7.00 14.00 -4.83
C THR A 123 -6.52 13.04 -3.76
N ILE A 124 -5.92 11.91 -4.14
CA ILE A 124 -5.39 10.95 -3.16
C ILE A 124 -3.98 11.36 -2.69
N PRO A 125 -3.56 10.91 -1.50
CA PRO A 125 -2.25 11.23 -0.96
C PRO A 125 -1.12 10.91 -1.94
N PHE A 126 -0.07 11.72 -1.92
CA PHE A 126 1.06 11.57 -2.85
C PHE A 126 1.74 10.21 -2.74
N ILE A 127 1.90 9.69 -1.51
CA ILE A 127 2.50 8.36 -1.30
C ILE A 127 1.67 7.24 -1.93
N ASP A 128 0.33 7.34 -1.90
CA ASP A 128 -0.55 6.35 -2.54
C ASP A 128 -0.47 6.44 -4.06
N ARG A 129 -0.34 7.67 -4.62
CA ARG A 129 -0.09 7.85 -6.06
C ARG A 129 1.21 7.20 -6.50
N ILE A 130 2.29 7.32 -5.70
CA ILE A 130 3.56 6.62 -5.94
C ILE A 130 3.33 5.11 -5.96
N ASN A 131 2.65 4.57 -4.93
CA ASN A 131 2.35 3.15 -4.83
C ASN A 131 1.61 2.64 -6.07
N LEU A 132 0.51 3.30 -6.44
CA LEU A 132 -0.31 2.92 -7.59
C LEU A 132 0.46 3.02 -8.93
N TYR A 133 1.29 4.05 -9.09
CA TYR A 133 2.12 4.24 -10.27
C TYR A 133 3.07 3.05 -10.48
N PHE A 134 3.82 2.66 -9.44
CA PHE A 134 4.74 1.53 -9.53
C PHE A 134 4.03 0.17 -9.62
N LYS A 135 2.77 0.09 -9.20
CA LYS A 135 1.89 -1.08 -9.40
C LYS A 135 1.12 -1.06 -10.73
N GLY A 136 1.63 -0.31 -11.71
CA GLY A 136 1.25 -0.39 -13.12
C GLY A 136 0.28 0.67 -13.62
N ASN A 137 -0.10 1.67 -12.80
CA ASN A 137 -0.93 2.78 -13.28
C ASN A 137 -0.09 3.92 -13.86
N ASN A 138 0.31 3.77 -15.11
CA ASN A 138 1.10 4.78 -15.83
C ASN A 138 0.30 6.04 -16.22
N THR A 139 -0.99 6.14 -15.88
CA THR A 139 -1.81 7.33 -16.17
C THR A 139 -1.71 8.39 -15.07
N ILE A 140 -1.09 8.05 -13.93
CA ILE A 140 -0.86 9.00 -12.85
C ILE A 140 0.18 10.03 -13.28
N ASN A 141 -0.19 11.31 -13.14
CA ASN A 141 0.68 12.43 -13.41
C ASN A 141 1.26 12.98 -12.10
N PHE A 142 2.50 13.44 -12.19
CA PHE A 142 3.19 14.08 -11.07
C PHE A 142 3.62 15.49 -11.46
N THR A 143 3.59 16.40 -10.51
CA THR A 143 4.19 17.72 -10.71
C THR A 143 5.71 17.59 -10.86
N PRO A 144 6.42 18.60 -11.41
CA PRO A 144 7.88 18.57 -11.50
C PRO A 144 8.57 18.37 -10.13
N GLU A 145 7.99 18.87 -9.05
CA GLU A 145 8.48 18.68 -7.69
C GLU A 145 8.31 17.22 -7.23
N GLU A 146 7.13 16.67 -7.45
CA GLU A 146 6.80 15.28 -7.10
C GLU A 146 7.61 14.27 -7.92
N GLN A 147 7.88 14.57 -9.19
CA GLN A 147 8.65 13.71 -10.08
C GLN A 147 10.07 13.43 -9.53
N VAL A 148 10.67 14.38 -8.82
CA VAL A 148 11.99 14.20 -8.18
C VAL A 148 11.95 13.04 -7.20
N TYR A 149 10.89 12.94 -6.40
CA TYR A 149 10.71 11.84 -5.43
C TYR A 149 10.39 10.50 -6.10
N VAL A 150 9.56 10.51 -7.14
CA VAL A 150 9.25 9.30 -7.93
C VAL A 150 10.54 8.74 -8.55
N ASP A 151 11.35 9.60 -9.15
CA ASP A 151 12.65 9.25 -9.70
C ASP A 151 13.64 8.77 -8.63
N ALA A 152 13.59 9.34 -7.43
CA ALA A 152 14.41 8.90 -6.31
C ALA A 152 13.98 7.49 -5.84
N ALA A 153 12.68 7.21 -5.73
CA ALA A 153 12.16 5.90 -5.38
C ALA A 153 12.65 4.81 -6.36
N GLU A 154 12.60 5.10 -7.65
CA GLU A 154 13.10 4.17 -8.67
C GLU A 154 14.60 3.87 -8.53
N ARG A 155 15.37 4.81 -7.96
CA ARG A 155 16.85 4.71 -7.85
C ARG A 155 17.35 4.18 -6.51
N THR A 156 16.50 3.94 -5.52
CA THR A 156 16.89 3.39 -4.21
C THR A 156 17.67 2.09 -4.36
N LYS A 157 18.79 1.93 -3.67
CA LYS A 157 19.65 0.73 -3.75
C LYS A 157 19.71 -0.04 -2.45
N SER A 158 19.76 0.68 -1.35
CA SER A 158 19.84 0.13 0.01
C SER A 158 18.56 0.40 0.78
N PHE A 159 18.38 -0.27 1.90
CA PHE A 159 17.29 0.01 2.83
C PHE A 159 17.47 1.39 3.50
N ASP A 160 18.70 1.81 3.73
CA ASP A 160 19.00 3.17 4.22
C ASP A 160 18.55 4.26 3.25
N ASP A 161 18.60 4.01 1.92
CA ASP A 161 18.05 4.95 0.93
C ASP A 161 16.51 5.01 1.04
N VAL A 162 15.87 3.86 1.30
CA VAL A 162 14.42 3.77 1.51
C VAL A 162 14.00 4.58 2.74
N GLU A 163 14.67 4.39 3.86
CA GLU A 163 14.36 5.09 5.11
C GLU A 163 14.50 6.60 4.97
N LYS A 164 15.61 7.06 4.39
CA LYS A 164 15.85 8.48 4.13
C LYS A 164 14.78 9.08 3.24
N LEU A 165 14.48 8.42 2.12
CA LEU A 165 13.46 8.90 1.19
C LEU A 165 12.05 8.89 1.81
N ALA A 166 11.73 7.90 2.64
CA ALA A 166 10.47 7.83 3.36
C ALA A 166 10.30 9.02 4.33
N ILE A 167 11.36 9.41 5.04
CA ILE A 167 11.36 10.59 5.92
C ILE A 167 11.14 11.87 5.09
N GLU A 168 11.89 12.04 3.99
CA GLU A 168 11.76 13.20 3.11
C GLU A 168 10.35 13.32 2.50
N LEU A 169 9.78 12.21 2.06
CA LEU A 169 8.41 12.16 1.52
C LEU A 169 7.35 12.48 2.57
N TYR A 170 7.53 11.98 3.79
CA TYR A 170 6.63 12.28 4.88
C TYR A 170 6.66 13.78 5.22
N GLN A 171 7.86 14.37 5.32
CA GLN A 171 8.01 15.81 5.56
C GLN A 171 7.37 16.63 4.43
N TYR A 172 7.61 16.25 3.18
CA TYR A 172 6.98 16.90 2.02
C TYR A 172 5.45 16.83 2.08
N ALA A 173 4.88 15.69 2.49
CA ALA A 173 3.44 15.53 2.61
C ALA A 173 2.87 16.45 3.71
N GLN A 174 3.52 16.53 4.87
CA GLN A 174 3.14 17.44 5.96
C GLN A 174 3.19 18.91 5.53
N ASP A 175 4.30 19.35 4.91
CA ASP A 175 4.44 20.73 4.44
C ASP A 175 3.34 21.12 3.43
N LYS A 176 2.85 20.18 2.62
CA LYS A 176 1.76 20.41 1.67
C LYS A 176 0.39 20.45 2.35
N GLU A 177 0.17 19.70 3.42
CA GLU A 177 -1.06 19.75 4.22
C GLU A 177 -1.14 21.08 4.97
N ASP A 178 -0.09 21.49 5.67
CA ASP A 178 -0.02 22.75 6.39
C ASP A 178 -0.28 23.96 5.47
N ALA A 179 0.34 23.95 4.26
CA ALA A 179 0.12 25.00 3.27
C ALA A 179 -1.32 25.06 2.74
N LYS A 180 -2.05 23.92 2.73
CA LYS A 180 -3.48 23.90 2.35
C LYS A 180 -4.35 24.45 3.47
N GLU A 181 -4.05 24.16 4.72
CA GLU A 181 -4.79 24.68 5.88
C GLU A 181 -4.62 26.20 5.98
N GLU A 182 -3.40 26.73 5.87
CA GLU A 182 -3.13 28.16 5.85
C GLU A 182 -3.85 28.89 4.69
N SER A 183 -3.99 28.26 3.54
CA SER A 183 -4.69 28.85 2.39
C SER A 183 -6.21 28.89 2.53
N ASN A 184 -6.78 28.03 3.38
CA ASN A 184 -8.22 27.99 3.66
C ASN A 184 -8.64 28.96 4.79
N ASP A 185 -7.70 29.51 5.55
CA ASP A 185 -7.93 30.46 6.65
C ASP A 185 -7.95 31.93 6.18
N VAL A 186 -8.04 32.17 4.86
CA VAL A 186 -8.27 33.52 4.30
C VAL A 186 -9.74 33.88 4.55
N ASP A 187 -9.91 34.70 5.56
CA ASP A 187 -11.14 35.35 6.05
C ASP A 187 -11.97 35.89 4.87
N VAL A 188 -12.99 35.14 4.43
CA VAL A 188 -14.04 35.66 3.57
C VAL A 188 -15.00 36.41 4.48
N PRO A 189 -15.14 37.77 4.39
CA PRO A 189 -16.07 38.49 5.20
C PRO A 189 -17.49 37.95 4.96
N SER A 190 -18.06 37.33 5.96
CA SER A 190 -19.43 36.84 5.93
C SER A 190 -20.39 37.99 5.67
N PRO A 191 -21.23 37.93 4.63
CA PRO A 191 -22.32 38.89 4.48
C PRO A 191 -23.27 38.68 5.67
N LYS A 192 -23.45 39.74 6.48
CA LYS A 192 -24.45 39.78 7.56
C LYS A 192 -25.83 39.62 6.89
N PHE A 193 -26.38 38.42 7.01
CA PHE A 193 -27.80 38.21 6.66
C PHE A 193 -28.64 38.41 7.94
N ASP A 194 -29.53 39.35 7.82
CA ASP A 194 -30.45 39.81 8.84
C ASP A 194 -31.45 38.70 9.19
N GLN A 195 -31.61 38.44 10.49
CA GLN A 195 -32.52 37.46 11.04
C GLN A 195 -33.97 37.99 11.06
N SER A 196 -34.85 37.34 10.32
CA SER A 196 -36.26 37.32 10.73
C SER A 196 -37.02 36.11 10.16
N GLN A 197 -37.63 35.41 11.11
CA GLN A 197 -38.83 34.55 11.10
C GLN A 197 -38.69 33.06 10.74
N SER A 198 -38.64 32.24 11.80
CA SER A 198 -39.66 31.26 12.26
C SER A 198 -40.13 30.15 11.32
N GLY A 199 -40.01 28.93 11.83
CA GLY A 199 -40.77 27.76 11.31
C GLY A 199 -40.15 26.42 11.73
N ASP A 200 -40.65 25.94 12.82
CA ASP A 200 -40.63 24.64 13.48
C ASP A 200 -40.69 23.44 12.51
N SER A 201 -39.83 22.47 12.70
CA SER A 201 -40.15 21.01 12.75
C SER A 201 -38.88 20.17 12.94
N GLU A 202 -38.79 19.62 14.14
CA GLU A 202 -37.85 18.59 14.55
C GLU A 202 -38.18 17.25 13.83
N GLU A 203 -37.20 16.66 13.17
CA GLU A 203 -37.12 15.21 12.99
C GLU A 203 -35.72 14.73 13.36
N GLU A 204 -35.65 14.26 14.62
CA GLU A 204 -34.53 13.49 15.15
C GLU A 204 -34.51 12.12 14.46
N VAL A 205 -33.51 11.86 13.65
CA VAL A 205 -33.17 10.50 13.26
C VAL A 205 -32.08 10.01 14.18
N GLN A 206 -32.50 9.25 15.20
CA GLN A 206 -31.60 8.51 16.08
C GLN A 206 -30.98 7.35 15.29
N PHE A 207 -29.66 7.40 15.15
CA PHE A 207 -28.88 6.26 14.70
C PHE A 207 -28.31 5.55 15.93
N GLU A 208 -28.87 4.38 16.27
CA GLU A 208 -28.32 3.52 17.32
C GLU A 208 -27.06 2.81 16.80
N PRO A 209 -25.94 2.82 17.55
CA PRO A 209 -24.80 1.99 17.21
C PRO A 209 -25.05 0.55 17.65
N THR A 210 -25.04 -0.35 16.70
CA THR A 210 -25.01 -1.80 16.98
C THR A 210 -23.65 -2.15 17.56
N SER A 211 -23.68 -2.68 18.77
CA SER A 211 -22.55 -3.30 19.47
C SER A 211 -21.98 -4.45 18.64
N SER A 212 -20.69 -4.41 18.36
CA SER A 212 -19.94 -5.57 17.94
C SER A 212 -18.91 -5.94 19.00
N ASP A 213 -19.03 -7.19 19.42
CA ASP A 213 -18.27 -7.86 20.44
C ASP A 213 -16.78 -7.97 20.12
N ASP A 214 -16.00 -7.80 21.20
CA ASP A 214 -14.72 -8.40 21.57
C ASP A 214 -13.78 -8.87 20.46
N TYR A 215 -12.79 -8.04 20.14
CA TYR A 215 -11.46 -8.54 19.77
C TYR A 215 -10.45 -7.98 20.78
N GLU A 216 -9.95 -8.89 21.63
CA GLU A 216 -8.84 -8.63 22.52
C GLU A 216 -7.62 -8.21 21.71
N ASP A 217 -7.19 -7.00 21.98
CA ASP A 217 -5.94 -6.40 21.53
C ASP A 217 -4.78 -7.14 22.19
N GLN A 218 -4.15 -8.07 21.50
CA GLN A 218 -2.85 -8.63 21.89
C GLN A 218 -1.80 -7.90 21.06
N ASP A 219 -1.26 -6.85 21.67
CA ASP A 219 -0.01 -6.19 21.30
C ASP A 219 1.12 -7.23 21.23
N GLN A 220 1.31 -7.84 20.08
CA GLN A 220 2.56 -8.46 19.70
C GLN A 220 3.10 -7.67 18.52
N ASP A 221 4.22 -6.97 18.77
CA ASP A 221 5.06 -6.30 17.78
C ASP A 221 5.55 -7.30 16.70
N CYS A 222 4.64 -7.75 15.86
CA CYS A 222 4.96 -8.47 14.65
C CYS A 222 5.08 -7.45 13.54
N LEU A 223 6.31 -7.23 13.07
CA LEU A 223 6.56 -6.44 11.87
C LEU A 223 5.98 -7.21 10.66
N LEU A 224 4.68 -7.10 10.49
CA LEU A 224 3.98 -7.58 9.30
C LEU A 224 4.16 -6.50 8.21
N TYR A 225 4.99 -6.78 7.24
CA TYR A 225 5.02 -5.98 6.02
C TYR A 225 3.81 -6.39 5.18
N THR A 226 2.74 -5.62 5.29
CA THR A 226 1.58 -5.72 4.41
C THR A 226 1.62 -4.55 3.44
N SER A 227 1.47 -4.82 2.14
CA SER A 227 1.18 -3.73 1.19
C SER A 227 -0.08 -3.01 1.66
N PRO A 228 -0.04 -1.68 1.89
CA PRO A 228 -1.22 -0.95 2.33
C PRO A 228 -2.32 -1.08 1.29
N SER A 229 -3.48 -1.59 1.71
CA SER A 229 -4.71 -1.47 0.92
C SER A 229 -5.19 -0.02 1.02
N PRO A 230 -5.60 0.63 -0.08
CA PRO A 230 -6.15 2.00 -0.05
C PRO A 230 -7.40 2.17 0.83
N ARG A 231 -7.90 1.09 1.45
CA ARG A 231 -9.11 1.09 2.30
C ARG A 231 -8.83 1.16 3.81
N ASP A 232 -7.56 1.17 4.24
CA ASP A 232 -7.19 1.16 5.66
C ASP A 232 -6.80 2.55 6.19
N SER A 233 -7.36 3.62 5.59
CA SER A 233 -7.24 5.01 6.06
C SER A 233 -8.57 5.55 6.52
#